data_e436b2b33a05104e4cb8bca8f658d587
#
_entry.id   e436b2b33a05104e4cb8bca8f658d587
#
_cell.length_a   1.000
_cell.length_b   1.000
_cell.length_c   1.000
_cell.angle_alpha   90.00
_cell.angle_beta   90.00
_cell.angle_gamma   90.00
#
_symmetry.space_group_name_H-M   'P 1'
#
loop_
_entity.id
_entity.type
_entity.pdbx_description
1 polymer ?
#
loop_
_entity_poly.entity_id
_entity_poly.type
_entity_poly.pdbx_seq_one_letter_code
_entity_poly.pdbx_strand_id
1 'polypeptide(L)'
;MKDPVIITPSQTKRRRIAPFVLGAACLTLAGSIAFTFSGARADESMADTPPSQLRRLTELQYRTAIADAFGPDIKVVGRFSPDLRIDGLQAVGASAVSVTPAGLEQYEDIARAISTQVTDKDHRDRLVGCAPSAADAKGAACARDFIQKVGLKLYRRPVSAPELQQRVAATMESAARLNDFHAGLAATLTGMLTSPDFLFRIDWPDRSGRGIDAWSAASRLSYLLWNAAPDAALLAAAADGSLNTPAGRAREVERMMASPRFVDGVRAFFTDYLRLDGMDDLAKDSLIYPAFNTSVASAMREQTLRTITWLLVDKKGDYRDLFTSNAIAMNRTLGPIYDIPVSKTDWYIHQYPQGDPRTGLLTHASMLAQHSHPGRTSPTLRGVALTEIFLCEKIPAPPANVNFAVVQDVDNPTLKTTRLRLQAHLDDEECASCHKRSDPMGLGLEQFDGAGQFRKLEHDVTIDVTGEFEAKPFDGAAALGKLFHDSEQVSACLVQSAWRYAHGRNPAATDATDIARLTKGFLGNGHSFSALMRNIALDPGLLALPRTVTAKAPRAKKQGVSG
;
A
#
# COMPACT_ATOMS: atom_id res chain seq x y z
N MET A 1 11.65 53.37 -17.32
CA MET A 1 10.89 53.86 -18.46
C MET A 1 10.91 52.81 -19.56
N LYS A 2 9.87 52.02 -19.66
CA LYS A 2 9.29 51.33 -20.83
C LYS A 2 8.14 50.44 -20.31
N ASP A 3 6.94 50.77 -20.74
CA ASP A 3 5.67 50.22 -20.32
C ASP A 3 5.45 48.77 -20.82
N PRO A 4 4.62 47.98 -20.15
CA PRO A 4 4.25 46.64 -20.62
C PRO A 4 3.06 46.70 -21.61
N VAL A 5 3.20 45.97 -22.71
CA VAL A 5 2.20 45.78 -23.77
C VAL A 5 1.11 44.81 -23.27
N ILE A 6 -0.13 45.31 -23.23
CA ILE A 6 -1.34 44.54 -22.98
C ILE A 6 -1.82 43.92 -24.30
N ILE A 7 -1.92 42.61 -24.39
CA ILE A 7 -2.52 41.91 -25.52
C ILE A 7 -3.95 41.46 -25.13
N THR A 8 -4.95 42.03 -25.77
CA THR A 8 -6.37 41.66 -25.68
C THR A 8 -6.70 40.50 -26.64
N PRO A 9 -7.52 39.52 -26.26
CA PRO A 9 -7.90 38.44 -27.16
C PRO A 9 -9.06 38.84 -28.10
N SER A 10 -8.87 38.54 -29.38
CA SER A 10 -9.79 38.70 -30.50
C SER A 10 -11.01 37.77 -30.42
N GLN A 11 -12.18 38.35 -30.59
CA GLN A 11 -13.46 37.60 -30.69
C GLN A 11 -13.57 36.95 -32.07
N THR A 12 -13.72 35.64 -32.14
CA THR A 12 -14.11 34.91 -33.34
C THR A 12 -15.62 34.67 -33.38
N LYS A 13 -16.25 35.16 -34.45
CA LYS A 13 -17.68 35.08 -34.78
C LYS A 13 -18.10 33.61 -35.01
N ARG A 14 -19.11 33.18 -34.25
CA ARG A 14 -19.87 31.96 -34.54
C ARG A 14 -20.76 32.14 -35.78
N ARG A 15 -20.54 31.36 -36.85
CA ARG A 15 -21.49 31.19 -37.95
C ARG A 15 -22.54 30.15 -37.55
N ARG A 16 -23.80 30.56 -37.62
CA ARG A 16 -24.98 29.67 -37.52
C ARG A 16 -25.18 29.00 -38.88
N ILE A 17 -25.29 27.66 -38.89
CA ILE A 17 -25.74 26.89 -40.07
C ILE A 17 -27.16 26.41 -39.74
N ALA A 18 -28.09 26.77 -40.64
CA ALA A 18 -29.52 26.40 -40.57
C ALA A 18 -29.72 24.95 -41.10
N PRO A 19 -30.77 24.25 -40.63
CA PRO A 19 -31.06 22.90 -41.12
C PRO A 19 -31.88 22.94 -42.41
N PHE A 20 -31.46 22.20 -43.41
CA PHE A 20 -32.22 21.89 -44.60
C PHE A 20 -33.14 20.70 -44.31
N VAL A 21 -34.43 20.91 -44.47
CA VAL A 21 -35.47 19.87 -44.52
C VAL A 21 -35.61 19.43 -45.97
N LEU A 22 -35.39 18.18 -46.28
CA LEU A 22 -35.81 17.53 -47.51
C LEU A 22 -36.69 16.33 -47.15
N GLY A 23 -37.97 16.45 -47.44
CA GLY A 23 -38.89 15.34 -47.40
C GLY A 23 -38.78 14.51 -48.70
N ALA A 24 -38.83 13.20 -48.58
CA ALA A 24 -39.17 12.31 -49.65
C ALA A 24 -40.01 11.14 -49.13
N ALA A 25 -41.21 11.07 -49.60
CA ALA A 25 -42.13 9.95 -49.44
C ALA A 25 -41.71 8.80 -50.32
N CYS A 26 -41.75 7.56 -49.81
CA CYS A 26 -41.88 6.35 -50.64
C CYS A 26 -42.49 5.19 -49.84
N LEU A 27 -43.69 4.89 -50.24
CA LEU A 27 -44.35 3.60 -50.46
C LEU A 27 -43.98 2.36 -49.63
N THR A 28 -44.99 1.89 -48.98
CA THR A 28 -45.24 0.59 -48.35
C THR A 28 -45.05 -0.59 -49.29
N LEU A 29 -44.27 -1.58 -48.89
CA LEU A 29 -44.43 -2.99 -49.28
C LEU A 29 -44.31 -3.84 -48.04
N ALA A 30 -45.45 -4.41 -47.64
CA ALA A 30 -45.53 -5.38 -46.55
C ALA A 30 -44.97 -6.72 -47.03
N GLY A 31 -43.88 -7.16 -46.45
CA GLY A 31 -43.35 -8.51 -46.53
C GLY A 31 -43.07 -9.03 -45.14
N SER A 32 -44.02 -9.75 -44.55
CA SER A 32 -43.86 -10.42 -43.26
C SER A 32 -42.91 -11.58 -43.39
N ILE A 33 -41.64 -11.38 -43.05
CA ILE A 33 -40.71 -12.47 -42.78
C ILE A 33 -40.68 -12.66 -41.28
N ALA A 34 -41.36 -13.67 -40.79
CA ALA A 34 -41.29 -14.10 -39.40
C ALA A 34 -39.88 -14.73 -39.15
N PHE A 35 -38.97 -13.93 -38.63
CA PHE A 35 -37.75 -14.47 -38.00
C PHE A 35 -38.15 -15.05 -36.66
N THR A 36 -38.26 -16.37 -36.57
CA THR A 36 -38.27 -17.07 -35.31
C THR A 36 -36.89 -16.92 -34.66
N PHE A 37 -36.74 -15.96 -33.79
CA PHE A 37 -35.62 -15.93 -32.85
C PHE A 37 -35.78 -17.16 -31.96
N SER A 38 -35.06 -18.24 -32.27
CA SER A 38 -34.72 -19.25 -31.28
C SER A 38 -33.90 -18.54 -30.20
N GLY A 39 -34.56 -18.19 -29.12
CA GLY A 39 -33.89 -17.71 -27.90
C GLY A 39 -32.94 -18.81 -27.41
N ALA A 40 -31.67 -18.71 -27.75
CA ALA A 40 -30.65 -19.38 -26.97
C ALA A 40 -30.83 -18.84 -25.53
N ARG A 41 -31.34 -19.70 -24.66
CA ARG A 41 -31.27 -19.44 -23.23
C ARG A 41 -29.80 -19.20 -22.92
N ALA A 42 -29.45 -17.93 -22.65
CA ALA A 42 -28.20 -17.61 -21.97
C ALA A 42 -28.23 -18.42 -20.68
N ASP A 43 -27.21 -19.22 -20.52
CA ASP A 43 -27.02 -20.09 -19.37
C ASP A 43 -27.06 -19.24 -18.10
N GLU A 44 -28.10 -19.37 -17.29
CA GLU A 44 -28.30 -18.65 -16.02
C GLU A 44 -27.26 -19.00 -14.96
N SER A 45 -26.22 -19.77 -15.30
CA SER A 45 -25.21 -20.25 -14.37
C SER A 45 -24.06 -19.26 -14.08
N MET A 46 -23.99 -18.10 -14.73
CA MET A 46 -22.94 -17.10 -14.46
C MET A 46 -23.32 -16.00 -13.46
N ALA A 47 -24.54 -16.02 -12.92
CA ALA A 47 -25.04 -14.93 -12.06
C ALA A 47 -24.59 -14.99 -10.59
N ASP A 48 -23.97 -16.09 -10.12
CA ASP A 48 -23.61 -16.30 -8.71
C ASP A 48 -22.09 -16.43 -8.44
N THR A 49 -21.24 -16.18 -9.42
CA THR A 49 -19.78 -16.17 -9.16
C THR A 49 -19.42 -14.85 -8.50
N PRO A 50 -18.95 -14.87 -7.22
CA PRO A 50 -18.52 -13.64 -6.57
C PRO A 50 -17.41 -12.99 -7.39
N PRO A 51 -17.39 -11.64 -7.50
CA PRO A 51 -16.38 -10.95 -8.28
C PRO A 51 -14.99 -11.29 -7.75
N SER A 52 -14.08 -11.68 -8.63
CA SER A 52 -12.67 -11.87 -8.30
C SER A 52 -12.11 -10.55 -7.74
N GLN A 53 -11.35 -10.63 -6.64
CA GLN A 53 -10.66 -9.44 -6.15
C GLN A 53 -9.42 -9.17 -7.00
N LEU A 54 -9.30 -7.94 -7.47
CA LEU A 54 -8.14 -7.44 -8.18
C LEU A 54 -7.36 -6.50 -7.25
N ARG A 55 -6.05 -6.71 -7.09
CA ARG A 55 -5.17 -5.82 -6.33
C ARG A 55 -3.99 -5.45 -7.21
N ARG A 56 -3.88 -4.18 -7.56
CA ARG A 56 -2.73 -3.68 -8.32
C ARG A 56 -1.45 -3.92 -7.53
N LEU A 57 -0.38 -4.34 -8.20
CA LEU A 57 0.95 -4.36 -7.59
C LEU A 57 1.37 -2.94 -7.22
N THR A 58 1.90 -2.75 -6.00
CA THR A 58 2.59 -1.50 -5.65
C THR A 58 3.90 -1.40 -6.44
N GLU A 59 4.47 -0.20 -6.53
CA GLU A 59 5.77 -0.02 -7.18
C GLU A 59 6.82 -0.97 -6.62
N LEU A 60 6.91 -1.11 -5.29
CA LEU A 60 7.86 -2.02 -4.64
C LEU A 60 7.61 -3.48 -5.05
N GLN A 61 6.34 -3.92 -5.07
CA GLN A 61 5.98 -5.28 -5.49
C GLN A 61 6.31 -5.54 -6.95
N TYR A 62 6.08 -4.56 -7.84
CA TYR A 62 6.45 -4.64 -9.25
C TYR A 62 7.97 -4.80 -9.41
N ARG A 63 8.77 -3.93 -8.78
CA ARG A 63 10.24 -3.98 -8.82
C ARG A 63 10.79 -5.30 -8.28
N THR A 64 10.24 -5.78 -7.17
CA THR A 64 10.62 -7.07 -6.59
C THR A 64 10.27 -8.24 -7.51
N ALA A 65 9.09 -8.21 -8.15
CA ALA A 65 8.70 -9.26 -9.10
C ALA A 65 9.63 -9.32 -10.33
N ILE A 66 10.10 -8.18 -10.83
CA ILE A 66 11.08 -8.14 -11.92
C ILE A 66 12.44 -8.69 -11.45
N ALA A 67 12.91 -8.30 -10.27
CA ALA A 67 14.17 -8.82 -9.71
C ALA A 67 14.10 -10.33 -9.45
N ASP A 68 12.98 -10.87 -8.94
CA ASP A 68 12.74 -12.30 -8.74
C ASP A 68 12.64 -13.08 -10.05
N ALA A 69 12.12 -12.45 -11.12
CA ALA A 69 11.98 -13.10 -12.42
C ALA A 69 13.29 -13.15 -13.22
N PHE A 70 14.04 -12.03 -13.24
CA PHE A 70 15.13 -11.80 -14.17
C PHE A 70 16.50 -11.54 -13.49
N GLY A 71 16.51 -11.25 -12.20
CA GLY A 71 17.71 -10.87 -11.44
C GLY A 71 17.78 -9.37 -11.16
N PRO A 72 18.60 -8.96 -10.15
CA PRO A 72 18.69 -7.57 -9.68
C PRO A 72 19.44 -6.64 -10.64
N ASP A 73 20.12 -7.19 -11.65
CA ASP A 73 20.82 -6.47 -12.72
C ASP A 73 19.84 -5.85 -13.75
N ILE A 74 18.63 -6.41 -13.92
CA ILE A 74 17.58 -5.81 -14.75
C ILE A 74 16.96 -4.60 -14.03
N LYS A 75 17.15 -3.43 -14.61
CA LYS A 75 16.74 -2.16 -13.99
C LYS A 75 15.32 -1.78 -14.41
N VAL A 76 14.51 -1.48 -13.42
CA VAL A 76 13.16 -0.93 -13.63
C VAL A 76 13.26 0.58 -13.63
N VAL A 77 13.27 1.18 -14.82
CA VAL A 77 13.38 2.63 -15.02
C VAL A 77 12.05 3.17 -15.52
N GLY A 78 11.54 4.21 -14.88
CA GLY A 78 10.28 4.85 -15.26
C GLY A 78 9.53 5.40 -14.04
N ARG A 79 8.42 6.06 -14.32
CA ARG A 79 7.52 6.58 -13.27
C ARG A 79 6.32 5.67 -13.14
N PHE A 80 5.92 5.43 -11.89
CA PHE A 80 4.69 4.70 -11.58
C PHE A 80 3.57 5.68 -11.24
N SER A 81 2.33 5.31 -11.56
CA SER A 81 1.18 5.99 -10.98
C SER A 81 1.19 5.81 -9.47
N PRO A 82 0.95 6.86 -8.67
CA PRO A 82 0.99 6.78 -7.23
C PRO A 82 0.11 5.67 -6.66
N ASP A 83 0.54 5.07 -5.58
CA ASP A 83 -0.27 4.14 -4.83
C ASP A 83 -1.33 4.90 -4.02
N LEU A 84 -2.57 4.43 -4.05
CA LEU A 84 -3.67 5.01 -3.32
C LEU A 84 -3.72 4.45 -1.89
N ARG A 85 -3.91 5.34 -0.91
CA ARG A 85 -4.15 4.95 0.48
C ARG A 85 -5.61 5.16 0.83
N ILE A 86 -6.29 4.09 1.27
CA ILE A 86 -7.70 4.14 1.70
C ILE A 86 -7.77 3.73 3.16
N ASP A 87 -8.42 4.58 3.96
CA ASP A 87 -8.58 4.40 5.40
C ASP A 87 -7.27 4.00 6.10
N GLY A 88 -6.19 4.68 5.74
CA GLY A 88 -4.88 4.53 6.35
C GLY A 88 -3.96 3.46 5.73
N LEU A 89 -4.41 2.60 4.80
CA LEU A 89 -3.60 1.52 4.21
C LEU A 89 -3.55 1.55 2.68
N GLN A 90 -2.35 1.47 2.09
CA GLN A 90 -2.14 1.25 0.66
C GLN A 90 -2.62 -0.14 0.23
N ALA A 91 -2.48 -1.14 1.09
CA ALA A 91 -2.96 -2.48 0.81
C ALA A 91 -4.47 -2.52 0.52
N VAL A 92 -5.26 -1.65 1.18
CA VAL A 92 -6.70 -1.47 0.90
C VAL A 92 -6.89 -0.67 -0.40
N GLY A 93 -6.12 0.39 -0.58
CA GLY A 93 -6.15 1.22 -1.79
C GLY A 93 -5.83 0.43 -3.06
N ALA A 94 -4.91 -0.51 -3.00
CA ALA A 94 -4.53 -1.38 -4.12
C ALA A 94 -5.71 -2.15 -4.75
N SER A 95 -6.77 -2.41 -3.97
CA SER A 95 -7.99 -3.07 -4.44
C SER A 95 -8.99 -2.12 -5.11
N ALA A 96 -8.80 -0.80 -4.97
CA ALA A 96 -9.70 0.22 -5.51
C ALA A 96 -9.10 0.98 -6.70
N VAL A 97 -7.84 0.71 -7.05
CA VAL A 97 -7.12 1.43 -8.12
C VAL A 97 -7.33 0.75 -9.46
N SER A 98 -7.68 1.53 -10.46
CA SER A 98 -7.62 1.13 -11.88
C SER A 98 -6.32 1.63 -12.51
N VAL A 99 -5.96 1.06 -13.67
CA VAL A 99 -4.90 1.60 -14.53
C VAL A 99 -5.56 2.56 -15.52
N THR A 100 -5.18 3.83 -15.45
CA THR A 100 -5.62 4.85 -16.41
C THR A 100 -4.91 4.68 -17.75
N PRO A 101 -5.40 5.25 -18.88
CA PRO A 101 -4.68 5.24 -20.14
C PRO A 101 -3.24 5.76 -20.01
N ALA A 102 -3.02 6.90 -19.35
CA ALA A 102 -1.68 7.44 -19.10
C ALA A 102 -0.83 6.51 -18.20
N GLY A 103 -1.45 5.86 -17.22
CA GLY A 103 -0.77 4.84 -16.40
C GLY A 103 -0.37 3.62 -17.22
N LEU A 104 -1.18 3.22 -18.20
CA LEU A 104 -0.84 2.10 -19.10
C LEU A 104 0.35 2.45 -20.00
N GLU A 105 0.42 3.67 -20.52
CA GLU A 105 1.57 4.16 -21.29
C GLU A 105 2.85 4.12 -20.45
N GLN A 106 2.79 4.56 -19.18
CA GLN A 106 3.93 4.47 -18.24
C GLN A 106 4.37 3.01 -18.02
N TYR A 107 3.42 2.09 -17.82
CA TYR A 107 3.74 0.67 -17.69
C TYR A 107 4.31 0.09 -18.99
N GLU A 108 3.85 0.52 -20.16
CA GLU A 108 4.40 0.08 -21.44
C GLU A 108 5.85 0.53 -21.63
N ASP A 109 6.17 1.79 -21.30
CA ASP A 109 7.55 2.30 -21.35
C ASP A 109 8.49 1.52 -20.43
N ILE A 110 8.05 1.26 -19.18
CA ILE A 110 8.79 0.45 -18.21
C ILE A 110 8.98 -0.98 -18.74
N ALA A 111 7.90 -1.59 -19.25
CA ALA A 111 7.91 -2.95 -19.77
C ALA A 111 8.83 -3.08 -20.98
N ARG A 112 8.83 -2.12 -21.89
CA ARG A 112 9.71 -2.06 -23.06
C ARG A 112 11.17 -1.97 -22.64
N ALA A 113 11.50 -1.10 -21.67
CA ALA A 113 12.86 -0.96 -21.15
C ALA A 113 13.36 -2.26 -20.49
N ILE A 114 12.50 -2.96 -19.73
CA ILE A 114 12.82 -4.27 -19.14
C ILE A 114 13.02 -5.32 -20.23
N SER A 115 12.08 -5.40 -21.18
CA SER A 115 12.11 -6.42 -22.26
C SER A 115 13.36 -6.29 -23.12
N THR A 116 13.76 -5.05 -23.42
CA THR A 116 15.00 -4.76 -24.15
C THR A 116 16.22 -5.27 -23.38
N GLN A 117 16.31 -5.00 -22.07
CA GLN A 117 17.41 -5.51 -21.25
C GLN A 117 17.44 -7.05 -21.19
N VAL A 118 16.28 -7.70 -21.01
CA VAL A 118 16.18 -9.17 -20.90
C VAL A 118 16.65 -9.87 -22.18
N THR A 119 16.45 -9.24 -23.35
CA THR A 119 16.78 -9.83 -24.65
C THR A 119 18.03 -9.26 -25.32
N ASP A 120 18.74 -8.33 -24.66
CA ASP A 120 19.99 -7.79 -25.17
C ASP A 120 21.16 -8.82 -25.13
N LYS A 121 22.29 -8.44 -25.71
CA LYS A 121 23.44 -9.34 -25.82
C LYS A 121 24.07 -9.69 -24.47
N ASP A 122 23.92 -8.82 -23.47
CA ASP A 122 24.56 -8.98 -22.16
C ASP A 122 23.78 -9.95 -21.25
N HIS A 123 22.44 -10.05 -21.47
CA HIS A 123 21.55 -10.79 -20.57
C HIS A 123 20.89 -12.03 -21.22
N ARG A 124 20.64 -12.03 -22.53
CA ARG A 124 19.82 -13.05 -23.20
C ARG A 124 20.34 -14.48 -23.05
N ASP A 125 21.65 -14.69 -23.06
CA ASP A 125 22.23 -16.03 -22.93
C ASP A 125 21.85 -16.69 -21.60
N ARG A 126 21.78 -15.90 -20.53
CA ARG A 126 21.36 -16.32 -19.20
C ARG A 126 19.85 -16.37 -19.05
N LEU A 127 19.13 -15.36 -19.56
CA LEU A 127 17.70 -15.16 -19.28
C LEU A 127 16.80 -15.87 -20.29
N VAL A 128 17.16 -15.88 -21.56
CA VAL A 128 16.44 -16.58 -22.63
C VAL A 128 16.93 -18.02 -22.76
N GLY A 129 18.26 -18.22 -22.78
CA GLY A 129 18.89 -19.55 -22.77
C GLY A 129 18.83 -20.31 -24.09
N CYS A 130 18.38 -19.66 -25.18
CA CYS A 130 18.35 -20.20 -26.52
C CYS A 130 18.54 -19.07 -27.55
N ALA A 131 19.19 -19.37 -28.65
CA ALA A 131 19.58 -18.39 -29.68
C ALA A 131 19.22 -18.87 -31.08
N PRO A 132 17.94 -18.95 -31.44
CA PRO A 132 17.54 -19.24 -32.82
C PRO A 132 17.92 -18.06 -33.72
N SER A 133 18.39 -18.37 -34.92
CA SER A 133 18.83 -17.38 -35.90
C SER A 133 17.67 -16.81 -36.76
N ALA A 134 16.51 -17.45 -36.73
CA ALA A 134 15.38 -17.09 -37.57
C ALA A 134 14.01 -17.44 -36.93
N ALA A 135 12.93 -16.94 -37.53
CA ALA A 135 11.55 -17.24 -37.15
C ALA A 135 11.14 -18.63 -37.68
N ASP A 136 11.83 -19.67 -37.23
CA ASP A 136 11.63 -21.08 -37.64
C ASP A 136 11.03 -21.93 -36.49
N ALA A 137 10.96 -23.25 -36.68
CA ALA A 137 10.45 -24.17 -35.67
C ALA A 137 11.28 -24.17 -34.37
N LYS A 138 12.58 -23.92 -34.44
CA LYS A 138 13.47 -23.79 -33.25
C LYS A 138 13.18 -22.51 -32.49
N GLY A 139 12.90 -21.41 -33.22
CA GLY A 139 12.44 -20.15 -32.62
C GLY A 139 11.13 -20.31 -31.86
N ALA A 140 10.16 -21.02 -32.46
CA ALA A 140 8.87 -21.29 -31.82
C ALA A 140 9.02 -22.15 -30.53
N ALA A 141 9.91 -23.14 -30.50
CA ALA A 141 10.20 -23.93 -29.32
C ALA A 141 10.87 -23.08 -28.22
N CYS A 142 11.88 -22.29 -28.59
CA CYS A 142 12.55 -21.36 -27.69
C CYS A 142 11.57 -20.35 -27.05
N ALA A 143 10.71 -19.72 -27.85
CA ALA A 143 9.68 -18.80 -27.38
C ALA A 143 8.71 -19.49 -26.41
N ARG A 144 8.30 -20.73 -26.72
CA ARG A 144 7.41 -21.52 -25.85
C ARG A 144 8.02 -21.73 -24.47
N ASP A 145 9.26 -22.22 -24.42
CA ASP A 145 9.95 -22.53 -23.16
C ASP A 145 10.17 -21.25 -22.31
N PHE A 146 10.57 -20.15 -22.96
CA PHE A 146 10.72 -18.85 -22.31
C PHE A 146 9.39 -18.35 -21.74
N ILE A 147 8.32 -18.33 -22.55
CA ILE A 147 7.01 -17.83 -22.13
C ILE A 147 6.42 -18.66 -20.99
N GLN A 148 6.57 -19.98 -21.01
CA GLN A 148 6.12 -20.85 -19.92
C GLN A 148 6.87 -20.56 -18.62
N LYS A 149 8.20 -20.51 -18.67
CA LYS A 149 9.07 -20.27 -17.51
C LYS A 149 8.85 -18.89 -16.90
N VAL A 150 8.85 -17.86 -17.73
CA VAL A 150 8.71 -16.47 -17.29
C VAL A 150 7.26 -16.19 -16.88
N GLY A 151 6.30 -16.70 -17.64
CA GLY A 151 4.87 -16.52 -17.36
C GLY A 151 4.45 -17.10 -16.02
N LEU A 152 4.99 -18.27 -15.63
CA LEU A 152 4.73 -18.84 -14.29
C LEU A 152 5.16 -17.87 -13.17
N LYS A 153 6.31 -17.20 -13.32
CA LYS A 153 6.81 -16.24 -12.33
C LYS A 153 6.00 -14.93 -12.36
N LEU A 154 5.73 -14.37 -13.55
CA LEU A 154 5.04 -13.08 -13.69
C LEU A 154 3.56 -13.19 -13.34
N TYR A 155 2.87 -14.22 -13.81
CA TYR A 155 1.43 -14.39 -13.57
C TYR A 155 1.12 -15.17 -12.30
N ARG A 156 2.15 -15.74 -11.66
CA ARG A 156 2.01 -16.54 -10.43
C ARG A 156 1.09 -17.75 -10.61
N ARG A 157 0.84 -18.11 -11.87
CA ARG A 157 0.10 -19.28 -12.34
C ARG A 157 0.67 -19.76 -13.67
N PRO A 158 0.45 -21.01 -14.08
CA PRO A 158 0.80 -21.46 -15.42
C PRO A 158 0.09 -20.62 -16.49
N VAL A 159 0.79 -20.35 -17.60
CA VAL A 159 0.18 -19.82 -18.80
C VAL A 159 -0.67 -20.93 -19.42
N SER A 160 -1.94 -20.68 -19.67
CA SER A 160 -2.83 -21.68 -20.28
C SER A 160 -2.42 -22.04 -21.71
N ALA A 161 -2.82 -23.21 -22.18
CA ALA A 161 -2.44 -23.66 -23.53
C ALA A 161 -2.88 -22.69 -24.65
N PRO A 162 -4.10 -22.10 -24.64
CA PRO A 162 -4.50 -21.08 -25.61
C PRO A 162 -3.66 -19.80 -25.51
N GLU A 163 -3.42 -19.29 -24.29
CA GLU A 163 -2.56 -18.11 -24.06
C GLU A 163 -1.14 -18.33 -24.59
N LEU A 164 -0.56 -19.51 -24.31
CA LEU A 164 0.77 -19.89 -24.76
C LEU A 164 0.84 -19.93 -26.27
N GLN A 165 -0.11 -20.59 -26.91
CA GLN A 165 -0.18 -20.66 -28.36
C GLN A 165 -0.27 -19.28 -29.03
N GLN A 166 -1.12 -18.42 -28.50
CA GLN A 166 -1.29 -17.04 -28.99
C GLN A 166 0.01 -16.24 -28.84
N ARG A 167 0.68 -16.31 -27.67
CA ARG A 167 1.91 -15.58 -27.42
C ARG A 167 3.08 -16.08 -28.25
N VAL A 168 3.20 -17.39 -28.47
CA VAL A 168 4.21 -17.96 -29.36
C VAL A 168 3.97 -17.49 -30.79
N ALA A 169 2.73 -17.53 -31.30
CA ALA A 169 2.39 -17.03 -32.64
C ALA A 169 2.74 -15.53 -32.78
N ALA A 170 2.39 -14.69 -31.78
CA ALA A 170 2.73 -13.27 -31.77
C ALA A 170 4.25 -13.02 -31.77
N THR A 171 5.00 -13.84 -31.03
CA THR A 171 6.47 -13.78 -31.03
C THR A 171 7.03 -14.05 -32.41
N MET A 172 6.58 -15.13 -33.06
CA MET A 172 7.08 -15.52 -34.38
C MET A 172 6.69 -14.53 -35.47
N GLU A 173 5.49 -13.98 -35.43
CA GLU A 173 5.05 -12.93 -36.33
C GLU A 173 5.89 -11.65 -36.19
N SER A 174 6.11 -11.21 -34.95
CA SER A 174 6.94 -10.03 -34.65
C SER A 174 8.40 -10.26 -35.07
N ALA A 175 8.95 -11.45 -34.78
CA ALA A 175 10.29 -11.84 -35.20
C ALA A 175 10.48 -11.83 -36.72
N ALA A 176 9.50 -12.31 -37.47
CA ALA A 176 9.52 -12.27 -38.92
C ALA A 176 9.46 -10.83 -39.48
N ARG A 177 8.59 -9.99 -38.92
CA ARG A 177 8.47 -8.57 -39.32
C ARG A 177 9.74 -7.76 -39.02
N LEU A 178 10.38 -8.01 -37.88
CA LEU A 178 11.58 -7.30 -37.43
C LEU A 178 12.88 -7.93 -37.91
N ASN A 179 12.78 -9.09 -38.57
CA ASN A 179 13.93 -9.93 -38.97
C ASN A 179 14.91 -10.19 -37.81
N ASP A 180 14.37 -10.31 -36.60
CA ASP A 180 15.12 -10.53 -35.36
C ASP A 180 14.24 -11.29 -34.35
N PHE A 181 14.68 -12.51 -33.98
CA PHE A 181 13.96 -13.34 -32.99
C PHE A 181 13.90 -12.68 -31.62
N HIS A 182 14.99 -12.09 -31.15
CA HIS A 182 15.04 -11.49 -29.80
C HIS A 182 14.21 -10.23 -29.72
N ALA A 183 14.12 -9.43 -30.79
CA ALA A 183 13.22 -8.30 -30.89
C ALA A 183 11.74 -8.74 -30.85
N GLY A 184 11.39 -9.84 -31.54
CA GLY A 184 10.05 -10.44 -31.47
C GLY A 184 9.71 -10.94 -30.07
N LEU A 185 10.68 -11.57 -29.39
CA LEU A 185 10.51 -12.03 -28.01
C LEU A 185 10.35 -10.86 -27.04
N ALA A 186 11.12 -9.76 -27.23
CA ALA A 186 10.99 -8.53 -26.44
C ALA A 186 9.58 -7.92 -26.57
N ALA A 187 9.02 -7.88 -27.79
CA ALA A 187 7.66 -7.38 -28.00
C ALA A 187 6.61 -8.23 -27.23
N THR A 188 6.77 -9.55 -27.25
CA THR A 188 5.88 -10.45 -26.48
C THR A 188 6.05 -10.25 -24.97
N LEU A 189 7.28 -10.13 -24.46
CA LEU A 189 7.54 -9.87 -23.05
C LEU A 189 6.96 -8.51 -22.61
N THR A 190 7.05 -7.48 -23.44
CA THR A 190 6.39 -6.18 -23.19
C THR A 190 4.88 -6.38 -22.99
N GLY A 191 4.22 -7.13 -23.86
CA GLY A 191 2.80 -7.46 -23.73
C GLY A 191 2.48 -8.33 -22.49
N MET A 192 3.43 -9.15 -22.02
CA MET A 192 3.26 -9.89 -20.77
C MET A 192 3.36 -8.99 -19.54
N LEU A 193 4.27 -8.02 -19.54
CA LEU A 193 4.51 -7.08 -18.44
C LEU A 193 3.44 -5.98 -18.36
N THR A 194 2.66 -5.75 -19.40
CA THR A 194 1.50 -4.84 -19.41
C THR A 194 0.17 -5.56 -19.22
N SER A 195 0.20 -6.89 -19.14
CA SER A 195 -1.00 -7.71 -18.91
C SER A 195 -1.60 -7.48 -17.53
N PRO A 196 -2.95 -7.46 -17.38
CA PRO A 196 -3.61 -7.50 -16.08
C PRO A 196 -3.14 -8.66 -15.19
N ASP A 197 -2.80 -9.81 -15.75
CA ASP A 197 -2.28 -10.97 -15.01
C ASP A 197 -0.96 -10.67 -14.30
N PHE A 198 -0.15 -9.75 -14.81
CA PHE A 198 1.06 -9.30 -14.14
C PHE A 198 0.79 -8.11 -13.23
N LEU A 199 0.13 -7.06 -13.76
CA LEU A 199 -0.07 -5.80 -13.04
C LEU A 199 -0.96 -5.94 -11.81
N PHE A 200 -1.80 -6.98 -11.76
CA PHE A 200 -2.71 -7.23 -10.65
C PHE A 200 -2.49 -8.61 -10.04
N ARG A 201 -2.70 -8.70 -8.75
CA ARG A 201 -2.95 -9.96 -8.06
C ARG A 201 -4.43 -10.27 -8.23
N ILE A 202 -4.73 -11.33 -8.99
CA ILE A 202 -6.10 -11.74 -9.29
C ILE A 202 -6.41 -12.97 -8.44
N ASP A 203 -7.50 -12.90 -7.70
CA ASP A 203 -7.98 -14.01 -6.89
C ASP A 203 -9.01 -14.82 -7.72
N TRP A 204 -8.54 -15.86 -8.39
CA TRP A 204 -9.39 -16.75 -9.17
C TRP A 204 -10.19 -17.69 -8.26
N PRO A 205 -11.50 -17.91 -8.53
CA PRO A 205 -12.30 -18.82 -7.74
C PRO A 205 -11.81 -20.27 -7.92
N ASP A 206 -11.92 -21.04 -6.86
CA ASP A 206 -11.77 -22.49 -6.91
C ASP A 206 -12.98 -23.14 -7.61
N ARG A 207 -12.91 -24.47 -7.84
CA ARG A 207 -14.01 -25.22 -8.47
C ARG A 207 -15.33 -25.17 -7.70
N SER A 208 -15.31 -24.86 -6.41
CA SER A 208 -16.50 -24.74 -5.59
C SER A 208 -17.14 -23.34 -5.64
N GLY A 209 -16.43 -22.33 -6.16
CA GLY A 209 -16.84 -20.94 -6.17
C GLY A 209 -16.90 -20.28 -4.78
N ARG A 210 -16.46 -20.97 -3.73
CA ARG A 210 -16.49 -20.46 -2.34
C ARG A 210 -15.15 -19.99 -1.83
N GLY A 211 -14.07 -20.50 -2.39
CA GLY A 211 -12.70 -20.14 -2.09
C GLY A 211 -11.95 -19.70 -3.33
N ILE A 212 -10.69 -19.34 -3.14
CA ILE A 212 -9.76 -19.06 -4.23
C ILE A 212 -8.97 -20.31 -4.60
N ASP A 213 -8.51 -20.38 -5.86
CA ASP A 213 -7.69 -21.50 -6.33
C ASP A 213 -6.31 -21.55 -5.64
N ALA A 214 -5.58 -22.66 -5.83
CA ALA A 214 -4.29 -22.86 -5.18
C ALA A 214 -3.22 -21.83 -5.62
N TRP A 215 -3.27 -21.33 -6.84
CA TRP A 215 -2.34 -20.32 -7.35
C TRP A 215 -2.61 -18.96 -6.72
N SER A 216 -3.87 -18.58 -6.60
CA SER A 216 -4.31 -17.38 -5.90
C SER A 216 -3.97 -17.46 -4.41
N ALA A 217 -4.14 -18.64 -3.79
CA ALA A 217 -3.73 -18.90 -2.40
C ALA A 217 -2.22 -18.74 -2.20
N ALA A 218 -1.40 -19.29 -3.10
CA ALA A 218 0.05 -19.09 -3.09
C ALA A 218 0.41 -17.60 -3.20
N SER A 219 -0.24 -16.87 -4.10
CA SER A 219 -0.06 -15.43 -4.26
C SER A 219 -0.46 -14.67 -2.98
N ARG A 220 -1.63 -14.94 -2.39
CA ARG A 220 -2.05 -14.27 -1.13
C ARG A 220 -1.07 -14.50 0.00
N LEU A 221 -0.62 -15.75 0.22
CA LEU A 221 0.34 -16.09 1.26
C LEU A 221 1.69 -15.39 1.05
N SER A 222 2.21 -15.39 -0.17
CA SER A 222 3.53 -14.80 -0.45
C SER A 222 3.52 -13.27 -0.29
N TYR A 223 2.51 -12.60 -0.79
CA TYR A 223 2.40 -11.15 -0.61
C TYR A 223 2.08 -10.75 0.84
N LEU A 224 1.42 -11.59 1.61
CA LEU A 224 1.21 -11.35 3.04
C LEU A 224 2.51 -11.49 3.84
N LEU A 225 3.25 -12.61 3.64
CA LEU A 225 4.38 -12.95 4.48
C LEU A 225 5.73 -12.40 3.97
N TRP A 226 5.85 -12.12 2.67
CA TRP A 226 7.10 -11.69 2.03
C TRP A 226 6.98 -10.39 1.22
N ASN A 227 5.76 -9.89 1.00
CA ASN A 227 5.48 -8.77 0.08
C ASN A 227 6.06 -8.98 -1.33
N ALA A 228 6.15 -10.23 -1.78
CA ALA A 228 6.78 -10.63 -3.04
C ALA A 228 6.01 -11.78 -3.68
N ALA A 229 6.32 -12.08 -4.94
CA ALA A 229 5.75 -13.20 -5.67
C ALA A 229 6.12 -14.56 -5.02
N PRO A 230 5.28 -15.60 -5.22
CA PRO A 230 5.57 -16.96 -4.74
C PRO A 230 6.90 -17.48 -5.28
N ASP A 231 7.68 -18.15 -4.42
CA ASP A 231 8.86 -18.87 -4.83
C ASP A 231 8.51 -20.22 -5.51
N ALA A 232 9.51 -20.88 -6.06
CA ALA A 232 9.34 -22.15 -6.78
C ALA A 232 8.71 -23.24 -5.90
N ALA A 233 9.03 -23.29 -4.59
CA ALA A 233 8.49 -24.27 -3.67
C ALA A 233 6.98 -24.05 -3.42
N LEU A 234 6.58 -22.79 -3.22
CA LEU A 234 5.19 -22.43 -3.01
C LEU A 234 4.36 -22.64 -4.30
N LEU A 235 4.92 -22.35 -5.48
CA LEU A 235 4.30 -22.65 -6.76
C LEU A 235 4.17 -24.16 -6.99
N ALA A 236 5.15 -24.97 -6.57
CA ALA A 236 5.05 -26.43 -6.63
C ALA A 236 3.94 -26.96 -5.72
N ALA A 237 3.81 -26.41 -4.50
CA ALA A 237 2.73 -26.77 -3.57
C ALA A 237 1.33 -26.33 -4.09
N ALA A 238 1.26 -25.31 -4.92
CA ALA A 238 0.02 -24.96 -5.62
C ALA A 238 -0.27 -25.97 -6.74
N ALA A 239 0.76 -26.37 -7.50
CA ALA A 239 0.63 -27.30 -8.62
C ALA A 239 0.20 -28.71 -8.19
N ASP A 240 0.77 -29.24 -7.10
CA ASP A 240 0.45 -30.56 -6.59
C ASP A 240 -0.83 -30.61 -5.73
N GLY A 241 -1.43 -29.43 -5.48
CA GLY A 241 -2.66 -29.30 -4.70
C GLY A 241 -2.47 -29.38 -3.18
N SER A 242 -1.25 -29.48 -2.66
CA SER A 242 -1.00 -29.56 -1.21
C SER A 242 -1.47 -28.31 -0.47
N LEU A 243 -1.43 -27.12 -1.11
CA LEU A 243 -1.98 -25.87 -0.54
C LEU A 243 -3.49 -25.91 -0.30
N ASN A 244 -4.23 -26.81 -0.94
CA ASN A 244 -5.66 -26.96 -0.71
C ASN A 244 -5.96 -27.65 0.64
N THR A 245 -4.95 -28.27 1.27
CA THR A 245 -5.08 -28.94 2.57
C THR A 245 -4.62 -28.05 3.71
N PRO A 246 -5.26 -28.08 4.89
CA PRO A 246 -4.80 -27.35 6.07
C PRO A 246 -3.35 -27.70 6.47
N ALA A 247 -2.97 -28.97 6.40
CA ALA A 247 -1.62 -29.43 6.74
C ALA A 247 -0.56 -28.91 5.75
N GLY A 248 -0.85 -28.93 4.44
CA GLY A 248 0.04 -28.40 3.43
C GLY A 248 0.22 -26.88 3.56
N ARG A 249 -0.87 -26.14 3.79
CA ARG A 249 -0.80 -24.71 4.09
C ARG A 249 0.05 -24.41 5.32
N ALA A 250 -0.17 -25.14 6.41
CA ALA A 250 0.60 -24.94 7.63
C ALA A 250 2.10 -25.16 7.38
N ARG A 251 2.47 -26.22 6.67
CA ARG A 251 3.88 -26.51 6.32
C ARG A 251 4.51 -25.37 5.52
N GLU A 252 3.81 -24.84 4.50
CA GLU A 252 4.33 -23.75 3.70
C GLU A 252 4.41 -22.44 4.50
N VAL A 253 3.41 -22.11 5.32
CA VAL A 253 3.45 -20.93 6.19
C VAL A 253 4.63 -20.99 7.15
N GLU A 254 4.90 -22.13 7.80
CA GLU A 254 6.06 -22.29 8.69
C GLU A 254 7.38 -22.12 7.92
N ARG A 255 7.50 -22.73 6.74
CA ARG A 255 8.67 -22.57 5.88
C ARG A 255 8.89 -21.08 5.51
N MET A 256 7.82 -20.39 5.12
CA MET A 256 7.87 -19.00 4.72
C MET A 256 8.25 -18.07 5.88
N MET A 257 7.74 -18.34 7.07
CA MET A 257 8.09 -17.57 8.27
C MET A 257 9.52 -17.83 8.74
N ALA A 258 10.07 -19.01 8.49
CA ALA A 258 11.48 -19.32 8.75
C ALA A 258 12.45 -18.71 7.72
N SER A 259 11.95 -18.22 6.59
CA SER A 259 12.77 -17.58 5.56
C SER A 259 13.20 -16.16 5.95
N PRO A 260 14.42 -15.73 5.60
CA PRO A 260 14.83 -14.31 5.74
C PRO A 260 13.86 -13.31 5.07
N ARG A 261 13.14 -13.71 4.01
CA ARG A 261 12.12 -12.88 3.35
C ARG A 261 10.93 -12.50 4.26
N PHE A 262 10.72 -13.21 5.37
CA PHE A 262 9.69 -12.82 6.34
C PHE A 262 9.95 -11.44 6.94
N VAL A 263 11.21 -11.09 7.14
CA VAL A 263 11.60 -9.73 7.56
C VAL A 263 11.14 -8.68 6.56
N ASP A 264 11.22 -8.96 5.25
CA ASP A 264 10.77 -8.04 4.21
C ASP A 264 9.25 -7.85 4.27
N GLY A 265 8.50 -8.92 4.54
CA GLY A 265 7.05 -8.86 4.76
C GLY A 265 6.67 -8.02 5.98
N VAL A 266 7.38 -8.19 7.11
CA VAL A 266 7.19 -7.38 8.32
C VAL A 266 7.49 -5.91 8.03
N ARG A 267 8.59 -5.62 7.35
CA ARG A 267 8.98 -4.26 6.95
C ARG A 267 7.92 -3.62 6.05
N ALA A 268 7.39 -4.36 5.09
CA ALA A 268 6.36 -3.87 4.18
C ALA A 268 5.06 -3.54 4.91
N PHE A 269 4.62 -4.41 5.84
CA PHE A 269 3.46 -4.14 6.68
C PHE A 269 3.65 -2.86 7.51
N PHE A 270 4.75 -2.71 8.22
CA PHE A 270 4.98 -1.54 9.06
C PHE A 270 5.26 -0.26 8.25
N THR A 271 5.80 -0.37 7.03
CA THR A 271 5.89 0.77 6.10
C THR A 271 4.50 1.29 5.76
N ASP A 272 3.56 0.39 5.43
CA ASP A 272 2.17 0.76 5.13
C ASP A 272 1.41 1.25 6.38
N TYR A 273 1.50 0.50 7.47
CA TYR A 273 0.80 0.78 8.73
C TYR A 273 1.18 2.13 9.35
N LEU A 274 2.48 2.43 9.38
CA LEU A 274 3.03 3.69 9.93
C LEU A 274 3.15 4.80 8.88
N ARG A 275 2.70 4.57 7.64
CA ARG A 275 2.73 5.53 6.53
C ARG A 275 4.14 6.02 6.19
N LEU A 276 5.18 5.17 6.39
CA LEU A 276 6.58 5.55 6.23
C LEU A 276 7.03 5.79 4.78
N ASP A 277 6.20 5.49 3.81
CA ASP A 277 6.34 5.90 2.41
C ASP A 277 6.37 7.42 2.26
N GLY A 278 5.63 8.16 3.09
CA GLY A 278 5.68 9.62 3.11
C GLY A 278 7.05 10.24 3.46
N MET A 279 7.98 9.43 3.96
CA MET A 279 9.36 9.90 4.24
C MET A 279 10.18 10.15 2.97
N ASP A 280 9.83 9.56 1.85
CA ASP A 280 10.59 9.69 0.61
C ASP A 280 10.46 11.11 0.01
N ASP A 281 9.33 11.78 0.24
CA ASP A 281 9.02 13.14 -0.21
C ASP A 281 9.08 14.18 0.92
N LEU A 282 9.49 13.77 2.13
CA LEU A 282 9.49 14.66 3.28
C LEU A 282 10.56 15.73 3.17
N ALA A 283 10.13 17.00 3.13
CA ALA A 283 11.00 18.17 3.15
C ALA A 283 10.79 18.98 4.42
N LYS A 284 11.88 19.55 4.93
CA LYS A 284 11.92 20.51 6.04
C LYS A 284 12.63 21.79 5.61
N ASP A 285 12.27 22.89 6.25
CA ASP A 285 12.97 24.17 6.06
C ASP A 285 14.41 24.05 6.56
N SER A 286 15.36 24.16 5.63
CA SER A 286 16.78 24.00 5.95
C SER A 286 17.37 25.14 6.79
N LEU A 287 16.72 26.30 6.86
CA LEU A 287 17.12 27.39 7.76
C LEU A 287 16.74 27.10 9.20
N ILE A 288 15.61 26.39 9.41
CA ILE A 288 15.11 26.01 10.74
C ILE A 288 15.70 24.67 11.19
N TYR A 289 15.81 23.71 10.27
CA TYR A 289 16.28 22.35 10.51
C TYR A 289 17.51 22.00 9.67
N PRO A 290 18.68 22.62 9.89
CA PRO A 290 19.85 22.45 9.02
C PRO A 290 20.42 21.04 9.00
N ALA A 291 20.14 20.24 10.03
CA ALA A 291 20.53 18.82 10.09
C ALA A 291 19.64 17.90 9.25
N PHE A 292 18.47 18.39 8.76
CA PHE A 292 17.52 17.56 8.03
C PHE A 292 17.79 17.62 6.52
N ASN A 293 17.83 16.47 5.87
CA ASN A 293 17.93 16.31 4.40
C ASN A 293 17.35 14.94 3.99
N THR A 294 17.32 14.66 2.69
CA THR A 294 16.77 13.41 2.13
C THR A 294 17.47 12.14 2.66
N SER A 295 18.79 12.20 2.88
CA SER A 295 19.53 11.07 3.46
C SER A 295 19.13 10.81 4.91
N VAL A 296 18.87 11.89 5.67
CA VAL A 296 18.37 11.81 7.05
C VAL A 296 16.93 11.26 7.07
N ALA A 297 16.05 11.72 6.18
CA ALA A 297 14.69 11.20 6.06
C ALA A 297 14.68 9.69 5.77
N SER A 298 15.48 9.26 4.80
CA SER A 298 15.67 7.82 4.48
C SER A 298 16.22 7.04 5.66
N ALA A 299 17.21 7.59 6.40
CA ALA A 299 17.76 6.94 7.60
C ALA A 299 16.74 6.86 8.74
N MET A 300 15.86 7.85 8.93
CA MET A 300 14.76 7.82 9.92
C MET A 300 13.77 6.69 9.62
N ARG A 301 13.38 6.51 8.34
CA ARG A 301 12.55 5.39 7.90
C ARG A 301 13.22 4.06 8.23
N GLU A 302 14.48 3.91 7.81
CA GLU A 302 15.25 2.69 8.03
C GLU A 302 15.45 2.38 9.52
N GLN A 303 15.70 3.37 10.34
CA GLN A 303 15.80 3.26 11.80
C GLN A 303 14.55 2.60 12.40
N THR A 304 13.39 3.14 12.03
CA THR A 304 12.11 2.64 12.56
C THR A 304 11.87 1.19 12.16
N LEU A 305 12.09 0.86 10.89
CA LEU A 305 11.91 -0.50 10.41
C LEU A 305 12.91 -1.49 11.02
N ARG A 306 14.18 -1.09 11.22
CA ARG A 306 15.19 -1.92 11.90
C ARG A 306 14.88 -2.13 13.36
N THR A 307 14.43 -1.11 14.07
CA THR A 307 14.02 -1.23 15.47
C THR A 307 12.85 -2.21 15.62
N ILE A 308 11.85 -2.08 14.75
CA ILE A 308 10.68 -2.96 14.75
C ILE A 308 11.08 -4.41 14.44
N THR A 309 11.86 -4.64 13.39
CA THR A 309 12.26 -6.02 13.02
C THR A 309 13.17 -6.64 14.05
N TRP A 310 14.10 -5.88 14.63
CA TRP A 310 14.93 -6.34 15.74
C TRP A 310 14.08 -6.78 16.95
N LEU A 311 13.09 -5.96 17.35
CA LEU A 311 12.26 -6.30 18.51
C LEU A 311 11.32 -7.47 18.22
N LEU A 312 10.56 -7.41 17.09
CA LEU A 312 9.44 -8.33 16.85
C LEU A 312 9.87 -9.64 16.18
N VAL A 313 10.97 -9.65 15.40
CA VAL A 313 11.43 -10.83 14.68
C VAL A 313 12.65 -11.44 15.35
N ASP A 314 13.73 -10.66 15.54
CA ASP A 314 14.98 -11.20 16.09
C ASP A 314 14.85 -11.54 17.59
N LYS A 315 14.25 -10.64 18.37
CA LYS A 315 13.99 -10.84 19.80
C LYS A 315 12.70 -11.60 20.08
N LYS A 316 11.79 -11.69 19.12
CA LYS A 316 10.44 -12.26 19.29
C LYS A 316 9.68 -11.60 20.44
N GLY A 317 9.88 -10.28 20.61
CA GLY A 317 9.34 -9.48 21.70
C GLY A 317 7.85 -9.23 21.59
N ASP A 318 7.30 -8.69 22.66
CA ASP A 318 5.93 -8.19 22.73
C ASP A 318 5.79 -6.94 21.84
N TYR A 319 4.74 -6.87 21.02
CA TYR A 319 4.45 -5.70 20.18
C TYR A 319 4.35 -4.41 21.00
N ARG A 320 3.79 -4.49 22.20
CA ARG A 320 3.59 -3.35 23.09
C ARG A 320 4.90 -2.71 23.53
N ASP A 321 5.98 -3.51 23.61
CA ASP A 321 7.31 -3.00 23.95
C ASP A 321 7.84 -1.98 22.92
N LEU A 322 7.25 -1.93 21.71
CA LEU A 322 7.55 -0.85 20.76
C LEU A 322 7.26 0.54 21.33
N PHE A 323 6.34 0.66 22.28
CA PHE A 323 5.96 1.95 22.87
C PHE A 323 6.80 2.34 24.09
N THR A 324 7.51 1.39 24.69
CA THR A 324 8.25 1.60 25.96
C THR A 324 9.73 1.23 25.86
N SER A 325 10.18 0.66 24.75
CA SER A 325 11.57 0.28 24.56
C SER A 325 12.50 1.50 24.56
N ASN A 326 13.59 1.42 25.32
CA ASN A 326 14.69 2.38 25.25
C ASN A 326 15.77 1.99 24.23
N ALA A 327 15.53 0.93 23.44
CA ALA A 327 16.43 0.46 22.38
C ALA A 327 15.98 0.98 21.02
N ILE A 328 16.92 1.51 20.24
CA ILE A 328 16.65 2.05 18.90
C ILE A 328 17.80 1.74 17.94
N ALA A 329 17.48 1.40 16.70
CA ALA A 329 18.50 1.27 15.67
C ALA A 329 19.10 2.64 15.32
N MET A 330 20.42 2.74 15.26
CA MET A 330 21.14 3.99 15.08
C MET A 330 22.27 3.84 14.07
N ASN A 331 22.54 4.91 13.34
CA ASN A 331 23.75 5.07 12.53
C ASN A 331 24.25 6.53 12.57
N ARG A 332 25.41 6.78 11.94
CA ARG A 332 26.05 8.10 11.95
C ARG A 332 25.17 9.21 11.36
N THR A 333 24.38 8.91 10.34
CA THR A 333 23.51 9.90 9.67
C THR A 333 22.47 10.51 10.62
N LEU A 334 22.02 9.75 11.62
CA LEU A 334 21.01 10.16 12.58
C LEU A 334 21.59 10.87 13.82
N GLY A 335 22.91 10.79 14.05
CA GLY A 335 23.55 11.39 15.21
C GLY A 335 23.14 12.84 15.48
N PRO A 336 23.15 13.73 14.48
CA PRO A 336 22.75 15.14 14.69
C PRO A 336 21.29 15.35 15.09
N ILE A 337 20.39 14.47 14.67
CA ILE A 337 18.95 14.55 15.01
C ILE A 337 18.72 14.10 16.47
N TYR A 338 19.49 13.12 16.90
CA TYR A 338 19.34 12.51 18.21
C TYR A 338 20.28 13.09 19.27
N ASP A 339 21.15 14.03 18.87
CA ASP A 339 22.21 14.60 19.71
C ASP A 339 23.10 13.51 20.32
N ILE A 340 23.44 12.50 19.51
CA ILE A 340 24.28 11.38 19.92
C ILE A 340 25.56 11.38 19.08
N PRO A 341 26.75 11.39 19.71
CA PRO A 341 28.02 11.27 18.98
C PRO A 341 28.17 9.84 18.46
N VAL A 342 27.80 9.61 17.20
CA VAL A 342 27.89 8.31 16.53
C VAL A 342 29.11 8.28 15.63
N SER A 343 30.08 7.42 15.94
CA SER A 343 31.29 7.20 15.12
C SER A 343 31.07 6.15 14.03
N LYS A 344 30.13 5.20 14.23
CA LYS A 344 29.89 4.07 13.33
C LYS A 344 28.97 4.48 12.16
N THR A 345 29.36 4.09 10.95
CA THR A 345 28.51 4.21 9.76
C THR A 345 27.47 3.10 9.69
N ASP A 346 27.82 1.91 10.17
CA ASP A 346 26.95 0.74 10.20
C ASP A 346 25.85 0.87 11.25
N TRP A 347 24.74 0.18 11.00
CA TRP A 347 23.63 0.14 11.92
C TRP A 347 23.96 -0.68 13.17
N TYR A 348 23.57 -0.15 14.36
CA TYR A 348 23.66 -0.83 15.65
C TYR A 348 22.44 -0.49 16.50
N ILE A 349 22.17 -1.29 17.52
CA ILE A 349 21.13 -0.96 18.52
C ILE A 349 21.76 -0.10 19.59
N HIS A 350 21.28 1.14 19.69
CA HIS A 350 21.60 2.06 20.76
C HIS A 350 20.62 1.87 21.91
N GLN A 351 21.13 1.95 23.16
CA GLN A 351 20.32 1.89 24.37
C GLN A 351 20.35 3.25 25.04
N TYR A 352 19.19 3.87 25.18
CA TYR A 352 19.05 5.07 26.00
C TYR A 352 19.12 4.72 27.49
N PRO A 353 19.66 5.62 28.33
CA PRO A 353 19.57 5.46 29.77
C PRO A 353 18.10 5.44 30.23
N GLN A 354 17.89 4.84 31.39
CA GLN A 354 16.57 4.89 32.01
C GLN A 354 16.18 6.33 32.36
N GLY A 355 14.96 6.74 32.01
CA GLY A 355 14.48 8.10 32.24
C GLY A 355 14.83 9.07 31.10
N ASP A 356 15.46 8.62 30.01
CA ASP A 356 15.63 9.44 28.82
C ASP A 356 14.25 9.77 28.21
N PRO A 357 14.02 11.00 27.76
CA PRO A 357 12.75 11.38 27.12
C PRO A 357 12.48 10.62 25.81
N ARG A 358 13.51 10.06 25.20
CA ARG A 358 13.39 9.24 23.98
C ARG A 358 13.11 7.79 24.33
N THR A 359 11.83 7.45 24.42
CA THR A 359 11.36 6.11 24.76
C THR A 359 10.28 5.68 23.78
N GLY A 360 10.50 4.54 23.15
CA GLY A 360 9.52 3.91 22.27
C GLY A 360 9.29 4.61 20.92
N LEU A 361 8.45 3.97 20.13
CA LEU A 361 8.13 4.31 18.74
C LEU A 361 7.58 5.75 18.59
N LEU A 362 6.84 6.25 19.58
CA LEU A 362 6.26 7.60 19.52
C LEU A 362 7.32 8.70 19.45
N THR A 363 8.56 8.42 19.91
CA THR A 363 9.69 9.36 19.90
C THR A 363 10.67 9.12 18.74
N HIS A 364 10.37 8.18 17.84
CA HIS A 364 11.16 8.02 16.63
C HIS A 364 11.04 9.27 15.75
N ALA A 365 12.17 9.75 15.26
CA ALA A 365 12.21 10.97 14.46
C ALA A 365 11.35 10.85 13.18
N SER A 366 11.19 9.67 12.61
CA SER A 366 10.27 9.42 11.49
C SER A 366 8.82 9.75 11.87
N MET A 367 8.32 9.30 13.03
CA MET A 367 6.96 9.55 13.50
C MET A 367 6.73 11.03 13.82
N LEU A 368 7.74 11.69 14.37
CA LEU A 368 7.67 13.10 14.76
C LEU A 368 7.76 14.03 13.54
N ALA A 369 8.68 13.75 12.62
CA ALA A 369 8.94 14.60 11.48
C ALA A 369 7.85 14.52 10.40
N GLN A 370 7.36 13.31 10.06
CA GLN A 370 6.33 13.19 9.03
C GLN A 370 4.98 13.82 9.42
N HIS A 371 4.72 13.97 10.73
CA HIS A 371 3.51 14.60 11.26
C HIS A 371 3.78 16.01 11.83
N SER A 372 4.61 16.78 11.12
CA SER A 372 4.95 18.16 11.42
C SER A 372 5.03 18.97 10.13
N HIS A 373 4.80 20.27 10.23
CA HIS A 373 4.98 21.18 9.09
C HIS A 373 6.46 21.33 8.69
N PRO A 374 6.76 21.88 7.50
CA PRO A 374 8.14 22.12 7.09
C PRO A 374 8.96 22.95 8.08
N GLY A 375 8.38 24.00 8.66
CA GLY A 375 9.08 24.94 9.57
C GLY A 375 8.68 24.88 11.04
N ARG A 376 7.72 24.02 11.43
CA ARG A 376 7.22 23.98 12.82
C ARG A 376 6.63 22.64 13.18
N THR A 377 6.44 22.39 14.48
CA THR A 377 5.70 21.23 14.99
C THR A 377 4.20 21.34 14.70
N SER A 378 3.48 20.25 14.89
CA SER A 378 2.03 20.22 14.84
C SER A 378 1.48 19.14 15.79
N PRO A 379 1.10 19.52 17.02
CA PRO A 379 0.43 18.59 17.94
C PRO A 379 -0.81 17.96 17.31
N THR A 380 -1.61 18.73 16.59
CA THR A 380 -2.82 18.25 15.93
C THR A 380 -2.50 17.16 14.89
N LEU A 381 -1.52 17.37 13.98
CA LEU A 381 -1.14 16.33 12.99
C LEU A 381 -0.57 15.09 13.68
N ARG A 382 0.24 15.25 14.73
CA ARG A 382 0.76 14.13 15.54
C ARG A 382 -0.38 13.38 16.22
N GLY A 383 -1.28 14.09 16.88
CA GLY A 383 -2.41 13.49 17.57
C GLY A 383 -3.38 12.79 16.65
N VAL A 384 -3.72 13.40 15.50
CA VAL A 384 -4.53 12.76 14.45
C VAL A 384 -3.86 11.47 13.96
N ALA A 385 -2.56 11.51 13.68
CA ALA A 385 -1.83 10.33 13.23
C ALA A 385 -1.84 9.21 14.30
N LEU A 386 -1.63 9.54 15.58
CA LEU A 386 -1.69 8.56 16.67
C LEU A 386 -3.08 7.94 16.78
N THR A 387 -4.14 8.76 16.68
CA THR A 387 -5.54 8.31 16.72
C THR A 387 -5.87 7.37 15.54
N GLU A 388 -5.49 7.76 14.33
CA GLU A 388 -5.82 6.98 13.14
C GLU A 388 -4.99 5.69 13.02
N ILE A 389 -3.69 5.75 13.35
CA ILE A 389 -2.78 4.61 13.21
C ILE A 389 -2.97 3.61 14.34
N PHE A 390 -3.03 4.07 15.59
CA PHE A 390 -2.96 3.18 16.76
C PHE A 390 -4.30 2.93 17.45
N LEU A 391 -5.32 3.78 17.19
CA LEU A 391 -6.65 3.59 17.76
C LEU A 391 -7.69 3.15 16.71
N CYS A 392 -7.32 3.15 15.42
CA CYS A 392 -8.22 2.86 14.30
C CYS A 392 -9.46 3.79 14.26
N GLU A 393 -9.34 4.99 14.78
CA GLU A 393 -10.39 6.00 14.78
C GLU A 393 -10.10 7.05 13.72
N LYS A 394 -11.11 7.41 12.95
CA LYS A 394 -10.98 8.44 11.90
C LYS A 394 -11.32 9.81 12.46
N ILE A 395 -10.43 10.75 12.27
CA ILE A 395 -10.66 12.16 12.57
C ILE A 395 -11.14 12.84 11.27
N PRO A 396 -12.30 13.48 11.27
CA PRO A 396 -12.81 14.21 10.11
C PRO A 396 -11.84 15.31 9.66
N ALA A 397 -11.79 15.58 8.36
CA ALA A 397 -11.05 16.74 7.86
C ALA A 397 -11.69 18.05 8.40
N PRO A 398 -10.87 19.07 8.68
CA PRO A 398 -11.38 20.36 9.14
C PRO A 398 -12.33 20.98 8.08
N PRO A 399 -13.33 21.78 8.51
CA PRO A 399 -14.14 22.57 7.60
C PRO A 399 -13.29 23.50 6.72
N ALA A 400 -13.77 23.80 5.52
CA ALA A 400 -13.00 24.60 4.55
C ALA A 400 -12.76 26.07 4.97
N ASN A 401 -13.54 26.59 5.92
CA ASN A 401 -13.52 27.99 6.39
C ASN A 401 -12.75 28.20 7.71
N VAL A 402 -11.96 27.21 8.16
CA VAL A 402 -11.21 27.34 9.42
C VAL A 402 -10.11 28.40 9.30
N ASN A 403 -10.07 29.31 10.29
CA ASN A 403 -9.02 30.32 10.41
C ASN A 403 -7.83 29.77 11.24
N PHE A 404 -6.72 29.51 10.58
CA PHE A 404 -5.50 29.01 11.21
C PHE A 404 -4.52 30.13 11.61
N ALA A 405 -4.86 31.41 11.47
CA ALA A 405 -3.92 32.53 11.67
C ALA A 405 -3.26 32.50 13.07
N VAL A 406 -4.04 32.26 14.13
CA VAL A 406 -3.53 32.21 15.51
C VAL A 406 -2.52 31.07 15.70
N VAL A 407 -2.81 29.89 15.14
CA VAL A 407 -1.91 28.71 15.28
C VAL A 407 -0.66 28.87 14.43
N GLN A 408 -0.74 29.62 13.33
CA GLN A 408 0.40 29.86 12.43
C GLN A 408 1.32 30.97 12.88
N ASP A 409 0.85 31.88 13.74
CA ASP A 409 1.65 33.01 14.26
C ASP A 409 2.63 32.51 15.34
N VAL A 410 3.75 31.94 14.88
CA VAL A 410 4.77 31.36 15.79
C VAL A 410 5.54 32.43 16.58
N ASP A 411 5.59 33.67 16.12
CA ASP A 411 6.27 34.80 16.74
C ASP A 411 5.36 35.63 17.64
N ASN A 412 4.17 35.13 17.97
CA ASN A 412 3.20 35.82 18.83
C ASN A 412 3.81 36.13 20.21
N PRO A 413 3.88 37.41 20.63
CA PRO A 413 4.57 37.79 21.85
C PRO A 413 3.85 37.33 23.13
N THR A 414 2.56 37.05 23.07
CA THR A 414 1.73 36.62 24.20
C THR A 414 1.47 35.11 24.19
N LEU A 415 1.21 34.52 23.02
CA LEU A 415 0.95 33.10 22.83
C LEU A 415 2.23 32.36 22.46
N LYS A 416 3.23 32.40 23.32
CA LYS A 416 4.61 31.96 23.05
C LYS A 416 4.73 30.46 22.77
N THR A 417 3.85 29.61 23.29
CA THR A 417 3.92 28.16 23.08
C THR A 417 2.84 27.67 22.14
N THR A 418 3.10 26.57 21.43
CA THR A 418 2.13 25.92 20.56
C THR A 418 0.85 25.54 21.33
N ARG A 419 0.97 25.14 22.61
CA ARG A 419 -0.19 24.87 23.48
C ARG A 419 -1.07 26.11 23.67
N LEU A 420 -0.49 27.28 23.96
CA LEU A 420 -1.24 28.52 24.14
C LEU A 420 -1.95 28.94 22.83
N ARG A 421 -1.28 28.81 21.70
CA ARG A 421 -1.88 29.11 20.38
C ARG A 421 -3.03 28.16 20.05
N LEU A 422 -2.90 26.86 20.35
CA LEU A 422 -3.99 25.90 20.18
C LEU A 422 -5.17 26.19 21.11
N GLN A 423 -4.92 26.51 22.38
CA GLN A 423 -6.01 26.86 23.31
C GLN A 423 -6.81 28.06 22.81
N ALA A 424 -6.16 29.11 22.29
CA ALA A 424 -6.84 30.25 21.71
C ALA A 424 -7.66 29.91 20.44
N HIS A 425 -7.30 28.81 19.75
CA HIS A 425 -8.08 28.30 18.60
C HIS A 425 -9.28 27.45 19.05
N LEU A 426 -9.25 26.87 20.25
CA LEU A 426 -10.29 26.00 20.79
C LEU A 426 -11.49 26.75 21.41
N ASP A 427 -11.44 28.08 21.44
CA ASP A 427 -12.58 28.90 21.87
C ASP A 427 -13.80 28.75 20.95
N ASP A 428 -13.59 28.18 19.73
CA ASP A 428 -14.64 27.79 18.81
C ASP A 428 -15.09 26.34 19.09
N GLU A 429 -16.37 26.15 19.45
CA GLU A 429 -16.95 24.85 19.81
C GLU A 429 -16.88 23.81 18.67
N GLU A 430 -16.99 24.26 17.41
CA GLU A 430 -16.89 23.37 16.25
C GLU A 430 -15.49 22.77 16.14
N CYS A 431 -14.45 23.55 16.41
CA CYS A 431 -13.05 23.09 16.41
C CYS A 431 -12.74 22.18 17.59
N ALA A 432 -13.26 22.53 18.78
CA ALA A 432 -13.00 21.84 20.03
C ALA A 432 -13.37 20.34 20.01
N SER A 433 -14.41 19.95 19.26
CA SER A 433 -14.90 18.56 19.24
C SER A 433 -13.88 17.56 18.69
N CYS A 434 -13.12 17.94 17.65
CA CYS A 434 -12.07 17.10 17.06
C CYS A 434 -10.75 17.22 17.82
N HIS A 435 -10.36 18.46 18.19
CA HIS A 435 -9.09 18.74 18.85
C HIS A 435 -8.97 18.13 20.25
N LYS A 436 -10.07 18.06 21.03
CA LYS A 436 -10.09 17.38 22.33
C LYS A 436 -9.67 15.91 22.27
N ARG A 437 -9.84 15.25 21.11
CA ARG A 437 -9.50 13.84 20.93
C ARG A 437 -8.05 13.63 20.47
N SER A 438 -7.52 14.55 19.68
CA SER A 438 -6.18 14.41 19.07
C SER A 438 -5.10 15.20 19.80
N ASP A 439 -5.34 16.47 20.12
CA ASP A 439 -4.31 17.39 20.57
C ASP A 439 -3.63 17.00 21.88
N PRO A 440 -4.31 16.42 22.89
CA PRO A 440 -3.63 16.01 24.12
C PRO A 440 -2.45 15.07 23.87
N MET A 441 -2.61 14.06 22.99
CA MET A 441 -1.54 13.13 22.66
C MET A 441 -0.41 13.80 21.89
N GLY A 442 -0.74 14.68 20.95
CA GLY A 442 0.25 15.43 20.18
C GLY A 442 1.04 16.43 21.00
N LEU A 443 0.38 17.11 21.96
CA LEU A 443 1.02 18.03 22.92
C LEU A 443 2.00 17.31 23.83
N GLY A 444 1.75 16.05 24.18
CA GLY A 444 2.69 15.18 24.91
C GLY A 444 4.01 14.93 24.19
N LEU A 445 4.06 15.23 22.88
CA LEU A 445 5.26 15.06 22.04
C LEU A 445 5.95 16.39 21.69
N GLU A 446 5.54 17.54 22.26
CA GLU A 446 6.04 18.87 21.87
C GLU A 446 7.48 19.15 22.32
N GLN A 447 8.03 18.36 23.24
CA GLN A 447 9.49 18.39 23.49
C GLN A 447 10.34 17.87 22.33
N PHE A 448 9.70 17.46 21.24
CA PHE A 448 10.39 17.11 20.00
C PHE A 448 9.96 18.07 18.89
N ASP A 449 10.93 18.72 18.27
CA ASP A 449 10.69 19.70 17.22
C ASP A 449 10.17 19.09 15.90
N GLY A 450 10.04 19.89 14.83
CA GLY A 450 9.51 19.46 13.55
C GLY A 450 10.44 18.52 12.77
N ALA A 451 11.69 18.38 13.16
CA ALA A 451 12.64 17.39 12.64
C ALA A 451 12.84 16.20 13.60
N GLY A 452 12.21 16.23 14.77
CA GLY A 452 12.34 15.21 15.79
C GLY A 452 13.50 15.42 16.76
N GLN A 453 14.15 16.58 16.77
CA GLN A 453 15.17 16.92 17.77
C GLN A 453 14.55 17.27 19.11
N PHE A 454 15.21 16.89 20.21
CA PHE A 454 14.69 17.16 21.55
C PHE A 454 14.92 18.61 21.95
N ARG A 455 13.91 19.24 22.60
CA ARG A 455 13.93 20.61 23.12
C ARG A 455 13.14 20.70 24.41
N LYS A 456 13.53 21.59 25.33
CA LYS A 456 12.82 21.84 26.61
C LYS A 456 12.01 23.12 26.59
N LEU A 457 12.37 24.06 25.72
CA LEU A 457 11.81 25.40 25.69
C LEU A 457 11.24 25.70 24.30
N GLU A 458 10.19 26.51 24.26
CA GLU A 458 9.66 27.18 23.10
C GLU A 458 9.58 28.68 23.42
N HIS A 459 10.32 29.54 22.70
CA HIS A 459 10.45 31.00 22.97
C HIS A 459 10.72 31.31 24.45
N ASP A 460 11.71 30.64 25.04
CA ASP A 460 12.14 30.76 26.46
C ASP A 460 11.10 30.33 27.50
N VAL A 461 10.02 29.68 27.07
CA VAL A 461 9.00 29.12 27.94
C VAL A 461 9.13 27.60 28.00
N THR A 462 9.09 27.03 29.22
CA THR A 462 9.09 25.58 29.40
C THR A 462 7.88 24.97 28.71
N ILE A 463 8.13 23.94 27.88
CA ILE A 463 7.08 23.24 27.15
C ILE A 463 6.29 22.37 28.12
N ASP A 464 4.99 22.62 28.21
CA ASP A 464 4.05 21.78 28.94
C ASP A 464 3.63 20.60 28.04
N VAL A 465 3.97 19.37 28.48
CA VAL A 465 3.71 18.11 27.78
C VAL A 465 2.68 17.23 28.49
N THR A 466 1.92 17.81 29.41
CA THR A 466 0.83 17.10 30.07
C THR A 466 -0.34 16.86 29.13
N GLY A 467 -1.06 15.77 29.32
CA GLY A 467 -2.24 15.43 28.54
C GLY A 467 -3.05 14.32 29.19
N GLU A 468 -4.04 13.81 28.46
CA GLU A 468 -4.91 12.72 28.87
C GLU A 468 -5.09 11.74 27.72
N PHE A 469 -5.08 10.45 28.02
CA PHE A 469 -5.38 9.35 27.11
C PHE A 469 -6.22 8.29 27.84
N GLU A 470 -7.38 7.90 27.27
CA GLU A 470 -8.33 6.97 27.92
C GLU A 470 -8.69 7.39 29.36
N ALA A 471 -8.97 8.68 29.57
CA ALA A 471 -9.26 9.27 30.88
C ALA A 471 -8.13 9.09 31.94
N LYS A 472 -6.91 8.82 31.49
CA LYS A 472 -5.72 8.71 32.35
C LYS A 472 -4.75 9.85 32.02
N PRO A 473 -4.31 10.63 33.03
CA PRO A 473 -3.35 11.70 32.82
C PRO A 473 -1.96 11.12 32.49
N PHE A 474 -1.22 11.86 31.69
CA PHE A 474 0.20 11.57 31.44
C PHE A 474 1.03 12.86 31.41
N ASP A 475 2.34 12.72 31.60
CA ASP A 475 3.32 13.79 31.49
C ASP A 475 4.46 13.33 30.55
N GLY A 476 4.43 13.83 29.32
CA GLY A 476 5.41 13.57 28.27
C GLY A 476 5.30 12.23 27.56
N ALA A 477 6.18 12.06 26.58
CA ALA A 477 6.16 10.95 25.64
C ALA A 477 6.31 9.56 26.29
N ALA A 478 7.15 9.44 27.32
CA ALA A 478 7.38 8.16 28.00
C ALA A 478 6.12 7.67 28.74
N ALA A 479 5.41 8.58 29.43
CA ALA A 479 4.17 8.26 30.11
C ALA A 479 3.06 7.93 29.10
N LEU A 480 2.94 8.68 28.00
CA LEU A 480 2.02 8.37 26.92
C LEU A 480 2.34 6.99 26.29
N GLY A 481 3.63 6.69 26.03
CA GLY A 481 4.06 5.39 25.55
C GLY A 481 3.65 4.23 26.48
N LYS A 482 3.75 4.44 27.79
CA LYS A 482 3.27 3.45 28.77
C LYS A 482 1.76 3.23 28.69
N LEU A 483 0.97 4.27 28.51
CA LEU A 483 -0.48 4.14 28.32
C LEU A 483 -0.82 3.40 27.01
N PHE A 484 -0.08 3.66 25.92
CA PHE A 484 -0.23 2.92 24.66
C PHE A 484 0.14 1.44 24.82
N HIS A 485 1.21 1.14 25.53
CA HIS A 485 1.59 -0.23 25.86
C HIS A 485 0.49 -0.97 26.60
N ASP A 486 -0.18 -0.34 27.54
CA ASP A 486 -1.19 -0.96 28.40
C ASP A 486 -2.60 -0.94 27.79
N SER A 487 -2.82 -0.26 26.66
CA SER A 487 -4.13 -0.14 26.01
C SER A 487 -4.48 -1.38 25.17
N GLU A 488 -5.62 -1.99 25.49
CA GLU A 488 -6.17 -3.07 24.68
C GLU A 488 -6.66 -2.57 23.30
N GLN A 489 -7.13 -1.31 23.23
CA GLN A 489 -7.56 -0.69 21.98
C GLN A 489 -6.41 -0.58 20.98
N VAL A 490 -5.22 -0.16 21.43
CA VAL A 490 -4.01 -0.10 20.61
C VAL A 490 -3.66 -1.48 20.04
N SER A 491 -3.72 -2.53 20.89
CA SER A 491 -3.47 -3.91 20.48
C SER A 491 -4.53 -4.43 19.49
N ALA A 492 -5.81 -4.14 19.73
CA ALA A 492 -6.91 -4.54 18.84
C ALA A 492 -6.83 -3.81 17.48
N CYS A 493 -6.42 -2.54 17.46
CA CYS A 493 -6.23 -1.78 16.23
C CYS A 493 -5.11 -2.36 15.35
N LEU A 494 -4.00 -2.83 15.94
CA LEU A 494 -2.98 -3.55 15.17
C LEU A 494 -3.56 -4.80 14.49
N VAL A 495 -4.33 -5.61 15.23
CA VAL A 495 -4.95 -6.83 14.68
C VAL A 495 -5.89 -6.49 13.53
N GLN A 496 -6.74 -5.49 13.70
CA GLN A 496 -7.64 -5.02 12.64
C GLN A 496 -6.87 -4.52 11.42
N SER A 497 -5.80 -3.78 11.62
CA SER A 497 -4.94 -3.27 10.53
C SER A 497 -4.21 -4.40 9.80
N ALA A 498 -3.68 -5.39 10.52
CA ALA A 498 -3.07 -6.57 9.94
C ALA A 498 -4.09 -7.41 9.13
N TRP A 499 -5.30 -7.55 9.64
CA TRP A 499 -6.39 -8.20 8.91
C TRP A 499 -6.73 -7.43 7.62
N ARG A 500 -6.88 -6.11 7.68
CA ARG A 500 -7.15 -5.25 6.51
C ARG A 500 -6.04 -5.32 5.47
N TYR A 501 -4.78 -5.32 5.92
CA TYR A 501 -3.61 -5.50 5.07
C TYR A 501 -3.64 -6.83 4.32
N ALA A 502 -3.92 -7.93 5.02
CA ALA A 502 -3.99 -9.26 4.45
C ALA A 502 -5.13 -9.41 3.41
N HIS A 503 -6.32 -8.88 3.76
CA HIS A 503 -7.51 -9.00 2.92
C HIS A 503 -7.62 -7.91 1.84
N GLY A 504 -6.84 -6.81 1.94
CA GLY A 504 -6.88 -5.68 1.00
C GLY A 504 -8.24 -4.99 0.95
N ARG A 505 -9.01 -5.02 2.04
CA ARG A 505 -10.33 -4.39 2.15
C ARG A 505 -10.67 -4.04 3.60
N ASN A 506 -11.65 -3.18 3.77
CA ASN A 506 -12.23 -2.94 5.08
C ASN A 506 -13.10 -4.14 5.51
N PRO A 507 -13.22 -4.40 6.83
CA PRO A 507 -14.06 -5.47 7.33
C PRO A 507 -15.54 -5.16 7.12
N ALA A 508 -16.31 -6.18 6.74
CA ALA A 508 -17.76 -6.19 6.78
C ALA A 508 -18.25 -6.70 8.15
N ALA A 509 -19.53 -6.53 8.45
CA ALA A 509 -20.10 -7.04 9.70
C ALA A 509 -19.90 -8.56 9.88
N THR A 510 -19.84 -9.31 8.78
CA THR A 510 -19.58 -10.76 8.77
C THR A 510 -18.16 -11.12 9.21
N ASP A 511 -17.20 -10.21 9.15
CA ASP A 511 -15.80 -10.45 9.51
C ASP A 511 -15.52 -10.21 11.00
N ALA A 512 -16.48 -9.64 11.73
CA ALA A 512 -16.30 -9.24 13.14
C ALA A 512 -15.89 -10.40 14.04
N THR A 513 -16.48 -11.61 13.82
CA THR A 513 -16.16 -12.83 14.59
C THR A 513 -14.72 -13.27 14.38
N ASP A 514 -14.23 -13.23 13.15
CA ASP A 514 -12.84 -13.62 12.83
C ASP A 514 -11.84 -12.63 13.41
N ILE A 515 -12.10 -11.34 13.29
CA ILE A 515 -11.27 -10.29 13.89
C ILE A 515 -11.24 -10.42 15.42
N ALA A 516 -12.40 -10.65 16.07
CA ALA A 516 -12.47 -10.84 17.52
C ALA A 516 -11.67 -12.10 17.97
N ARG A 517 -11.75 -13.20 17.21
CA ARG A 517 -10.97 -14.42 17.46
C ARG A 517 -9.47 -14.17 17.33
N LEU A 518 -9.03 -13.46 16.28
CA LEU A 518 -7.63 -13.09 16.08
C LEU A 518 -7.14 -12.15 17.19
N THR A 519 -7.95 -11.18 17.60
CA THR A 519 -7.64 -10.26 18.71
C THR A 519 -7.47 -11.03 20.01
N LYS A 520 -8.41 -11.91 20.37
CA LYS A 520 -8.29 -12.75 21.56
C LYS A 520 -7.04 -13.62 21.53
N GLY A 521 -6.71 -14.20 20.36
CA GLY A 521 -5.50 -15.00 20.18
C GLY A 521 -4.23 -14.17 20.33
N PHE A 522 -4.21 -12.93 19.84
CA PHE A 522 -3.07 -12.03 19.97
C PHE A 522 -2.83 -11.59 21.41
N LEU A 523 -3.88 -11.16 22.12
CA LEU A 523 -3.82 -10.77 23.52
C LEU A 523 -3.38 -11.95 24.42
N GLY A 524 -3.89 -13.16 24.15
CA GLY A 524 -3.57 -14.37 24.92
C GLY A 524 -2.22 -15.00 24.61
N ASN A 525 -1.52 -14.56 23.55
CA ASN A 525 -0.25 -15.14 23.10
C ASN A 525 0.93 -14.16 23.20
N GLY A 526 0.96 -13.35 24.27
CA GLY A 526 2.04 -12.43 24.58
C GLY A 526 2.24 -11.36 23.49
N HIS A 527 1.18 -10.95 22.80
CA HIS A 527 1.18 -9.91 21.77
C HIS A 527 2.25 -10.14 20.69
N SER A 528 2.53 -11.40 20.36
CA SER A 528 3.51 -11.77 19.34
C SER A 528 3.03 -11.43 17.94
N PHE A 529 3.69 -10.47 17.28
CA PHE A 529 3.36 -10.08 15.92
C PHE A 529 3.56 -11.24 14.91
N SER A 530 4.63 -12.02 15.06
CA SER A 530 4.86 -13.18 14.19
C SER A 530 3.75 -14.23 14.34
N ALA A 531 3.26 -14.47 15.57
CA ALA A 531 2.13 -15.35 15.80
C ALA A 531 0.83 -14.80 15.19
N LEU A 532 0.61 -13.48 15.25
CA LEU A 532 -0.52 -12.84 14.58
C LEU A 532 -0.50 -13.07 13.07
N MET A 533 0.63 -12.80 12.42
CA MET A 533 0.80 -13.01 10.97
C MET A 533 0.59 -14.47 10.57
N ARG A 534 1.11 -15.40 11.37
CA ARG A 534 0.87 -16.84 11.21
C ARG A 534 -0.61 -17.17 11.29
N ASN A 535 -1.30 -16.68 12.31
CA ASN A 535 -2.72 -16.97 12.52
C ASN A 535 -3.59 -16.38 11.39
N ILE A 536 -3.27 -15.20 10.89
CA ILE A 536 -3.94 -14.63 9.71
C ILE A 536 -3.66 -15.49 8.46
N ALA A 537 -2.40 -15.91 8.22
CA ALA A 537 -2.04 -16.73 7.08
C ALA A 537 -2.74 -18.12 7.07
N LEU A 538 -3.00 -18.66 8.24
CA LEU A 538 -3.71 -19.95 8.41
C LEU A 538 -5.23 -19.80 8.51
N ASP A 539 -5.75 -18.58 8.60
CA ASP A 539 -7.18 -18.33 8.71
C ASP A 539 -7.91 -18.77 7.43
N PRO A 540 -8.94 -19.64 7.54
CA PRO A 540 -9.75 -20.02 6.38
C PRO A 540 -10.39 -18.82 5.66
N GLY A 541 -10.73 -17.76 6.41
CA GLY A 541 -11.28 -16.51 5.87
C GLY A 541 -10.34 -15.80 4.90
N LEU A 542 -9.02 -15.93 5.08
CA LEU A 542 -8.04 -15.36 4.16
C LEU A 542 -8.19 -15.92 2.73
N LEU A 543 -8.56 -17.19 2.59
CA LEU A 543 -8.68 -17.87 1.31
C LEU A 543 -10.13 -17.97 0.81
N ALA A 544 -11.08 -17.40 1.55
CA ALA A 544 -12.47 -17.31 1.11
C ALA A 544 -12.67 -16.13 0.15
N LEU A 545 -13.57 -16.30 -0.82
CA LEU A 545 -14.06 -15.16 -1.60
C LEU A 545 -15.05 -14.35 -0.75
N PRO A 546 -15.08 -13.01 -0.91
CA PRO A 546 -16.04 -12.18 -0.21
C PRO A 546 -17.46 -12.64 -0.55
N ARG A 547 -18.29 -12.86 0.48
CA ARG A 547 -19.71 -13.15 0.27
C ARG A 547 -20.39 -11.88 -0.23
N THR A 548 -20.96 -11.92 -1.42
CA THR A 548 -21.88 -10.87 -1.87
C THR A 548 -23.10 -10.88 -0.96
N VAL A 549 -23.23 -9.87 -0.11
CA VAL A 549 -24.50 -9.61 0.57
C VAL A 549 -25.45 -9.11 -0.52
N THR A 550 -26.27 -9.99 -1.08
CA THR A 550 -27.41 -9.58 -1.89
C THR A 550 -28.27 -8.70 -1.00
N ALA A 551 -28.21 -7.38 -1.20
CA ALA A 551 -29.14 -6.46 -0.58
C ALA A 551 -30.54 -6.94 -0.98
N LYS A 552 -31.31 -7.45 -0.02
CA LYS A 552 -32.72 -7.78 -0.21
C LYS A 552 -33.39 -6.52 -0.74
N ALA A 553 -33.78 -6.53 -2.03
CA ALA A 553 -34.49 -5.39 -2.62
C ALA A 553 -35.63 -4.99 -1.67
N PRO A 554 -35.79 -3.70 -1.36
CA PRO A 554 -36.89 -3.26 -0.51
C PRO A 554 -38.20 -3.71 -1.15
N ARG A 555 -38.98 -4.53 -0.45
CA ARG A 555 -40.32 -4.93 -0.89
C ARG A 555 -41.09 -3.66 -1.19
N ALA A 556 -41.41 -3.43 -2.46
CA ALA A 556 -42.29 -2.37 -2.88
C ALA A 556 -43.59 -2.50 -2.08
N LYS A 557 -43.89 -1.52 -1.23
CA LYS A 557 -45.21 -1.39 -0.58
C LYS A 557 -46.23 -1.23 -1.72
N LYS A 558 -47.10 -2.24 -1.91
CA LYS A 558 -48.29 -2.11 -2.72
C LYS A 558 -49.09 -0.95 -2.12
N GLN A 559 -49.10 0.19 -2.78
CA GLN A 559 -50.10 1.22 -2.52
C GLN A 559 -51.45 0.64 -2.94
N GLY A 560 -52.29 0.36 -1.95
CA GLY A 560 -53.68 0.05 -2.20
C GLY A 560 -54.36 1.27 -2.76
N VAL A 561 -54.82 1.18 -4.00
CA VAL A 561 -55.78 2.12 -4.58
C VAL A 561 -57.11 1.75 -3.96
N SER A 562 -57.57 2.58 -3.01
CA SER A 562 -58.97 2.60 -2.57
C SER A 562 -59.75 3.45 -3.58
N GLY A 563 -60.70 2.81 -4.26
CA GLY A 563 -61.69 3.45 -5.09
C GLY A 563 -62.70 4.29 -4.30
#